data_29fb4c75c73cde49f8cabf00677c4ada
#
_entry.id   29fb4c75c73cde49f8cabf00677c4ada
#
_cell.length_a   1.000
_cell.length_b   1.000
_cell.length_c   1.000
_cell.angle_alpha   90.00
_cell.angle_beta   90.00
_cell.angle_gamma   90.00
#
_symmetry.space_group_name_H-M   'P 1'
#
loop_
_entity.id
_entity.type
_entity.pdbx_description
1 polymer ?
#
loop_
_entity_poly.entity_id
_entity_poly.type
_entity_poly.pdbx_seq_one_letter_code
_entity_poly.pdbx_strand_id
1 'polypeptide(L)'
;GVGEIHSLYGPAAFRRYELRALETTIAGHAHAVIATGGGLVTEPTTFALLLAHCFTVWLRATPDEHMKRVVAQGDMRPMAGNAEAMEDLRQILTEREGLYARADASLDTVGKGAERSFAQLVQLVGPHAK
;
A
#
# COMPACT_ATOMS: atom_id res chain seq x y z
N GLY A 1 -6.04 -9.44 -13.60
CA GLY A 1 -5.16 -8.91 -12.55
C GLY A 1 -5.27 -7.41 -12.39
N VAL A 2 -4.65 -6.87 -11.37
CA VAL A 2 -4.68 -5.45 -11.04
C VAL A 2 -4.18 -4.59 -12.22
N GLY A 3 -3.06 -4.97 -12.82
CA GLY A 3 -2.51 -4.25 -13.96
C GLY A 3 -3.41 -4.24 -15.16
N GLU A 4 -4.14 -5.34 -15.38
CA GLU A 4 -5.08 -5.44 -16.49
C GLU A 4 -6.29 -4.52 -16.31
N ILE A 5 -6.84 -4.47 -15.10
CA ILE A 5 -7.96 -3.57 -14.79
C ILE A 5 -7.53 -2.12 -15.03
N HIS A 6 -6.37 -1.74 -14.54
CA HIS A 6 -5.86 -0.39 -14.69
C HIS A 6 -5.63 -0.03 -16.16
N SER A 7 -5.04 -0.95 -16.93
CA SER A 7 -4.73 -0.73 -18.34
C SER A 7 -5.97 -0.70 -19.22
N LEU A 8 -6.94 -1.59 -18.97
CA LEU A 8 -8.12 -1.73 -19.83
C LEU A 8 -9.22 -0.73 -19.51
N TYR A 9 -9.41 -0.39 -18.25
CA TYR A 9 -10.57 0.37 -17.78
C TYR A 9 -10.22 1.74 -17.20
N GLY A 10 -8.94 2.03 -17.01
CA GLY A 10 -8.47 3.31 -16.48
C GLY A 10 -8.50 3.44 -14.96
N PRO A 11 -7.92 4.52 -14.43
CA PRO A 11 -7.77 4.71 -12.98
C PRO A 11 -9.10 4.77 -12.21
N ALA A 12 -10.10 5.42 -12.76
CA ALA A 12 -11.40 5.54 -12.08
C ALA A 12 -12.07 4.19 -11.89
N ALA A 13 -12.03 3.33 -12.94
CA ALA A 13 -12.57 1.99 -12.83
C ALA A 13 -11.77 1.14 -11.85
N PHE A 14 -10.45 1.26 -11.86
CA PHE A 14 -9.58 0.59 -10.89
C PHE A 14 -9.99 0.93 -9.46
N ARG A 15 -10.22 2.21 -9.16
CA ARG A 15 -10.63 2.65 -7.83
C ARG A 15 -11.99 2.11 -7.41
N ARG A 16 -12.93 2.00 -8.35
CA ARG A 16 -14.24 1.39 -8.07
C ARG A 16 -14.12 -0.09 -7.75
N TYR A 17 -13.31 -0.83 -8.50
CA TYR A 17 -13.05 -2.25 -8.22
C TYR A 17 -12.34 -2.43 -6.88
N GLU A 18 -11.39 -1.56 -6.57
CA GLU A 18 -10.66 -1.59 -5.30
C GLU A 18 -11.62 -1.43 -4.11
N LEU A 19 -12.54 -0.47 -4.18
CA LEU A 19 -13.55 -0.26 -3.15
C LEU A 19 -14.44 -1.50 -2.99
N ARG A 20 -14.92 -2.03 -4.10
CA ARG A 20 -15.78 -3.22 -4.06
C ARG A 20 -15.06 -4.43 -3.50
N ALA A 21 -13.81 -4.63 -3.87
CA ALA A 21 -13.00 -5.72 -3.35
C ALA A 21 -12.81 -5.59 -1.84
N LEU A 22 -12.55 -4.38 -1.36
CA LEU A 22 -12.38 -4.12 0.06
C LEU A 22 -13.68 -4.38 0.82
N GLU A 23 -14.80 -3.89 0.34
CA GLU A 23 -16.11 -4.13 0.94
C GLU A 23 -16.41 -5.63 1.05
N THR A 24 -16.17 -6.37 -0.02
CA THR A 24 -16.40 -7.82 -0.07
C THR A 24 -15.50 -8.56 0.89
N THR A 25 -14.24 -8.17 0.98
CA THR A 25 -13.27 -8.80 1.86
C THR A 25 -13.63 -8.57 3.32
N ILE A 26 -13.97 -7.36 3.69
CA ILE A 26 -14.36 -7.02 5.06
C ILE A 26 -15.63 -7.79 5.47
N ALA A 27 -16.63 -7.81 4.59
CA ALA A 27 -17.90 -8.48 4.88
C ALA A 27 -17.76 -10.00 4.95
N GLY A 28 -16.86 -10.58 4.17
CA GLY A 28 -16.73 -12.03 4.04
C GLY A 28 -15.73 -12.70 4.98
N HIS A 29 -14.93 -11.94 5.72
CA HIS A 29 -13.85 -12.50 6.53
C HIS A 29 -13.76 -11.82 7.90
N ALA A 30 -13.98 -12.61 8.95
CA ALA A 30 -13.81 -12.10 10.32
C ALA A 30 -12.33 -11.84 10.65
N HIS A 31 -11.44 -12.67 10.09
CA HIS A 31 -10.00 -12.55 10.28
C HIS A 31 -9.31 -12.61 8.92
N ALA A 32 -8.57 -11.57 8.58
CA ALA A 32 -7.84 -11.52 7.32
C ALA A 32 -6.68 -10.53 7.42
N VAL A 33 -5.66 -10.76 6.61
CA VAL A 33 -4.60 -9.79 6.36
C VAL A 33 -4.83 -9.24 4.96
N ILE A 34 -4.96 -7.92 4.88
CA ILE A 34 -5.27 -7.25 3.62
C ILE A 34 -4.07 -6.41 3.21
N ALA A 35 -3.50 -6.71 2.04
CA ALA A 35 -2.47 -5.88 1.43
C ALA A 35 -3.13 -4.96 0.40
N THR A 36 -2.89 -3.68 0.52
CA THR A 36 -3.49 -2.69 -0.39
C THR A 36 -2.44 -2.01 -1.24
N GLY A 37 -2.86 -1.52 -2.39
CA GLY A 37 -2.03 -0.60 -3.16
C GLY A 37 -1.85 0.73 -2.41
N GLY A 38 -0.71 1.38 -2.62
CA GLY A 38 -0.41 2.63 -1.93
C GLY A 38 -1.34 3.79 -2.29
N GLY A 39 -1.98 3.73 -3.44
CA GLY A 39 -2.91 4.77 -3.88
C GLY A 39 -4.30 4.73 -3.25
N LEU A 40 -4.62 3.66 -2.52
CA LEU A 40 -5.93 3.52 -1.88
C LEU A 40 -6.26 4.73 -0.99
N VAL A 41 -5.26 5.29 -0.31
CA VAL A 41 -5.45 6.42 0.61
C VAL A 41 -5.95 7.69 -0.08
N THR A 42 -5.81 7.78 -1.40
CA THR A 42 -6.28 8.95 -2.16
C THR A 42 -7.78 8.97 -2.41
N GLU A 43 -8.46 7.85 -2.14
CA GLU A 43 -9.91 7.74 -2.27
C GLU A 43 -10.56 7.84 -0.88
N PRO A 44 -11.18 8.98 -0.54
CA PRO A 44 -11.69 9.20 0.81
C PRO A 44 -12.65 8.13 1.31
N THR A 45 -13.56 7.68 0.46
CA THR A 45 -14.55 6.66 0.84
C THR A 45 -13.89 5.32 1.14
N THR A 46 -12.99 4.89 0.27
CA THR A 46 -12.28 3.61 0.42
C THR A 46 -11.37 3.64 1.65
N PHE A 47 -10.64 4.73 1.82
CA PHE A 47 -9.74 4.86 2.97
C PHE A 47 -10.51 4.93 4.29
N ALA A 48 -11.63 5.65 4.33
CA ALA A 48 -12.48 5.72 5.52
C ALA A 48 -13.01 4.34 5.89
N LEU A 49 -13.44 3.55 4.91
CA LEU A 49 -13.88 2.17 5.13
C LEU A 49 -12.78 1.31 5.75
N LEU A 50 -11.56 1.41 5.21
CA LEU A 50 -10.42 0.67 5.73
C LEU A 50 -10.11 1.06 7.18
N LEU A 51 -10.04 2.36 7.46
CA LEU A 51 -9.75 2.87 8.81
C LEU A 51 -10.81 2.48 9.82
N ALA A 52 -12.07 2.42 9.40
CA ALA A 52 -13.19 2.11 10.30
C ALA A 52 -13.23 0.63 10.70
N HIS A 53 -12.80 -0.26 9.83
CA HIS A 53 -12.99 -1.70 10.02
C HIS A 53 -11.71 -2.52 10.23
N CYS A 54 -10.54 -1.92 10.04
CA CYS A 54 -9.28 -2.66 10.09
C CYS A 54 -8.27 -1.96 10.99
N PHE A 55 -7.40 -2.76 11.62
CA PHE A 55 -6.18 -2.22 12.21
C PHE A 55 -5.18 -2.00 11.07
N THR A 56 -4.81 -0.74 10.84
CA THR A 56 -4.04 -0.34 9.67
C THR A 56 -2.59 -0.06 10.03
N VAL A 57 -1.69 -0.52 9.18
CA VAL A 57 -0.25 -0.31 9.36
C VAL A 57 0.32 0.31 8.10
N TRP A 58 1.02 1.43 8.28
CA TRP A 58 1.77 2.07 7.22
C TRP A 58 3.18 1.47 7.18
N LEU A 59 3.50 0.79 6.08
CA LEU A 59 4.84 0.27 5.85
C LEU A 59 5.67 1.36 5.17
N ARG A 60 6.61 1.93 5.91
CA ARG A 60 7.42 3.06 5.45
C ARG A 60 8.70 2.59 4.81
N ALA A 61 9.09 3.23 3.72
CA ALA A 61 10.37 3.01 3.06
C ALA A 61 10.84 4.31 2.42
N THR A 62 12.14 4.43 2.16
CA THR A 62 12.64 5.54 1.35
C THR A 62 12.24 5.33 -0.12
N PRO A 63 12.16 6.41 -0.92
CA PRO A 63 11.91 6.26 -2.36
C PRO A 63 12.89 5.34 -3.05
N ASP A 64 14.16 5.40 -2.66
CA ASP A 64 15.21 4.55 -3.24
C ASP A 64 14.97 3.07 -2.93
N GLU A 65 14.64 2.72 -1.69
CA GLU A 65 14.33 1.33 -1.33
C GLU A 65 13.06 0.85 -1.99
N HIS A 66 12.03 1.70 -2.05
CA HIS A 66 10.78 1.39 -2.73
C HIS A 66 11.04 1.03 -4.20
N MET A 67 11.81 1.85 -4.90
CA MET A 67 12.15 1.61 -6.31
C MET A 67 12.94 0.32 -6.49
N LYS A 68 13.90 0.04 -5.60
CA LYS A 68 14.66 -1.21 -5.63
C LYS A 68 13.76 -2.43 -5.48
N ARG A 69 12.77 -2.36 -4.59
CA ARG A 69 11.83 -3.46 -4.36
C ARG A 69 10.94 -3.70 -5.57
N VAL A 70 10.46 -2.64 -6.19
CA VAL A 70 9.63 -2.72 -7.39
C VAL A 70 10.40 -3.38 -8.53
N VAL A 71 11.64 -2.97 -8.75
CA VAL A 71 12.52 -3.57 -9.76
C VAL A 71 12.81 -5.03 -9.44
N ALA A 72 13.09 -5.35 -8.18
CA ALA A 72 13.36 -6.73 -7.76
C ALA A 72 12.17 -7.65 -7.96
N GLN A 73 10.94 -7.12 -7.95
CA GLN A 73 9.72 -7.87 -8.22
C GLN A 73 9.45 -8.05 -9.72
N GLY A 74 10.36 -7.58 -10.56
CA GLY A 74 10.25 -7.75 -12.01
C GLY A 74 9.45 -6.67 -12.73
N ASP A 75 9.05 -5.61 -12.05
CA ASP A 75 8.39 -4.48 -12.69
C ASP A 75 9.43 -3.57 -13.30
N MET A 76 9.56 -3.62 -14.61
CA MET A 76 10.57 -2.88 -15.36
C MET A 76 10.10 -1.49 -15.77
N ARG A 77 8.85 -1.13 -15.54
CA ARG A 77 8.34 0.19 -15.92
C ARG A 77 9.11 1.34 -15.30
N PRO A 78 9.53 1.27 -14.01
CA PRO A 78 10.31 2.35 -13.41
C PRO A 78 11.70 2.52 -14.02
N MET A 79 12.18 1.55 -14.78
CA MET A 79 13.50 1.64 -15.42
C MET A 79 13.53 2.59 -16.61
N ALA A 80 12.39 2.80 -17.25
CA ALA A 80 12.27 3.76 -18.35
C ALA A 80 12.18 5.17 -17.77
N GLY A 81 13.14 6.04 -18.08
CA GLY A 81 13.15 7.39 -17.53
C GLY A 81 13.44 7.42 -16.03
N ASN A 82 14.47 6.70 -15.60
CA ASN A 82 14.76 6.43 -14.19
C ASN A 82 14.81 7.68 -13.30
N ALA A 83 15.43 8.78 -13.75
CA ALA A 83 15.53 10.00 -12.95
C ALA A 83 14.16 10.66 -12.76
N GLU A 84 13.35 10.72 -13.80
CA GLU A 84 12.00 11.26 -13.72
C GLU A 84 11.09 10.38 -12.87
N ALA A 85 11.19 9.06 -13.03
CA ALA A 85 10.40 8.12 -12.25
C ALA A 85 10.70 8.24 -10.75
N MET A 86 11.98 8.43 -10.40
CA MET A 86 12.38 8.60 -9.00
C MET A 86 11.84 9.92 -8.43
N GLU A 87 11.89 11.00 -9.18
CA GLU A 87 11.37 12.30 -8.73
C GLU A 87 9.85 12.26 -8.58
N ASP A 88 9.15 11.64 -9.52
CA ASP A 88 7.71 11.45 -9.44
C ASP A 88 7.33 10.64 -8.21
N LEU A 89 8.08 9.59 -7.91
CA LEU A 89 7.85 8.76 -6.73
C LEU A 89 8.03 9.58 -5.44
N ARG A 90 9.10 10.37 -5.35
CA ARG A 90 9.33 11.24 -4.18
C ARG A 90 8.17 12.20 -3.97
N GLN A 91 7.72 12.82 -5.05
CA GLN A 91 6.59 13.76 -5.00
C GLN A 91 5.31 13.08 -4.54
N ILE A 92 5.00 11.92 -5.10
CA ILE A 92 3.82 11.14 -4.73
C ILE A 92 3.86 10.78 -3.24
N LEU A 93 4.99 10.27 -2.76
CA LEU A 93 5.14 9.88 -1.36
C LEU A 93 5.03 11.08 -0.42
N THR A 94 5.61 12.22 -0.81
CA THR A 94 5.51 13.46 -0.04
C THR A 94 4.07 13.93 0.06
N GLU A 95 3.34 13.93 -1.04
CA GLU A 95 1.93 14.35 -1.08
C GLU A 95 1.02 13.44 -0.26
N ARG A 96 1.34 12.14 -0.20
CA ARG A 96 0.52 11.16 0.50
C ARG A 96 0.91 10.95 1.96
N GLU A 97 2.02 11.52 2.40
CA GLU A 97 2.54 11.28 3.75
C GLU A 97 1.51 11.57 4.84
N GLY A 98 0.79 12.69 4.74
CA GLY A 98 -0.26 13.05 5.70
C GLY A 98 -1.42 12.05 5.73
N LEU A 99 -1.71 11.43 4.58
CA LEU A 99 -2.75 10.39 4.50
C LEU A 99 -2.26 9.08 5.12
N TYR A 100 -1.05 8.65 4.79
CA TYR A 100 -0.48 7.43 5.38
C TYR A 100 -0.35 7.54 6.89
N ALA A 101 -0.05 8.72 7.39
CA ALA A 101 0.10 8.97 8.83
C ALA A 101 -1.21 8.76 9.62
N ARG A 102 -2.35 8.67 8.93
CA ARG A 102 -3.64 8.36 9.58
C ARG A 102 -3.79 6.89 9.94
N ALA A 103 -2.90 6.01 9.48
CA ALA A 103 -2.89 4.61 9.87
C ALA A 103 -2.74 4.46 11.38
N ASP A 104 -3.25 3.35 11.92
CA ASP A 104 -3.19 3.09 13.37
C ASP A 104 -1.76 2.96 13.87
N ALA A 105 -0.87 2.43 13.04
CA ALA A 105 0.55 2.28 13.37
C ALA A 105 1.40 2.44 12.13
N SER A 106 2.70 2.62 12.32
CA SER A 106 3.65 2.64 11.22
C SER A 106 4.84 1.75 11.53
N LEU A 107 5.39 1.13 10.50
CA LEU A 107 6.57 0.29 10.57
C LEU A 107 7.60 0.82 9.60
N ASP A 108 8.75 1.23 10.13
CA ASP A 108 9.86 1.65 9.29
C ASP A 108 10.61 0.41 8.79
N THR A 109 10.64 0.22 7.48
CA THR A 109 11.30 -0.92 6.85
C THR A 109 12.66 -0.56 6.26
N VAL A 110 13.14 0.65 6.46
CA VAL A 110 14.43 1.13 5.92
C VAL A 110 15.57 0.30 6.51
N GLY A 111 16.44 -0.20 5.63
CA GLY A 111 17.59 -0.99 6.03
C GLY A 111 17.28 -2.37 6.60
N LYS A 112 16.04 -2.83 6.47
CA LYS A 112 15.61 -4.11 7.00
C LYS A 112 15.21 -5.05 5.87
N GLY A 113 15.62 -6.30 5.97
CA GLY A 113 15.14 -7.34 5.07
C GLY A 113 13.69 -7.73 5.37
N ALA A 114 13.12 -8.52 4.48
CA ALA A 114 11.72 -8.97 4.61
C ALA A 114 11.48 -9.73 5.91
N GLU A 115 12.41 -10.58 6.33
CA GLU A 115 12.26 -11.37 7.57
C GLU A 115 12.19 -10.48 8.81
N ARG A 116 13.08 -9.49 8.90
CA ARG A 116 13.12 -8.58 10.04
C ARG A 116 11.88 -7.70 10.09
N SER A 117 11.47 -7.17 8.93
CA SER A 117 10.25 -6.38 8.82
C SER A 117 9.02 -7.20 9.19
N PHE A 118 8.96 -8.44 8.73
CA PHE A 118 7.86 -9.34 9.06
C PHE A 118 7.79 -9.63 10.55
N ALA A 119 8.93 -9.92 11.18
CA ALA A 119 8.98 -10.19 12.62
C ALA A 119 8.47 -8.98 13.43
N GLN A 120 8.87 -7.78 13.04
CA GLN A 120 8.40 -6.56 13.69
C GLN A 120 6.91 -6.31 13.44
N LEU A 121 6.43 -6.61 12.24
CA LEU A 121 5.02 -6.50 11.91
C LEU A 121 4.18 -7.44 12.76
N VAL A 122 4.61 -8.67 12.94
CA VAL A 122 3.92 -9.65 13.79
C VAL A 122 3.81 -9.13 15.23
N GLN A 123 4.87 -8.58 15.78
CA GLN A 123 4.85 -8.01 17.13
C GLN A 123 3.90 -6.82 17.24
N LEU A 124 3.90 -5.97 16.22
CA LEU A 124 3.06 -4.78 16.19
C LEU A 124 1.57 -5.11 16.10
N VAL A 125 1.23 -6.10 15.28
CA VAL A 125 -0.16 -6.49 15.00
C VAL A 125 -0.71 -7.49 16.00
N GLY A 126 0.16 -8.29 16.63
CA GLY A 126 -0.23 -9.38 17.53
C GLY A 126 -1.31 -9.04 18.54
N PRO A 127 -1.21 -7.91 19.30
CA PRO A 127 -2.25 -7.54 20.26
C PRO A 127 -3.61 -7.23 19.63
N HIS A 128 -3.65 -6.95 18.34
CA HIS A 128 -4.85 -6.57 17.59
C HIS A 128 -5.38 -7.69 16.70
N ALA A 129 -4.66 -8.80 16.62
CA ALA A 129 -5.06 -9.97 15.84
C ALA A 129 -5.98 -10.85 16.71
N LYS A 130 -7.26 -10.80 16.43
CA LYS A 130 -8.24 -11.63 17.13
C LYS A 130 -9.13 -12.38 16.18
#